data_2c75f36860bee8064420990854ad90cc
#
_entry.id   2c75f36860bee8064420990854ad90cc
#
_cell.length_a   1.000
_cell.length_b   1.000
_cell.length_c   1.000
_cell.angle_alpha   90.00
_cell.angle_beta   90.00
_cell.angle_gamma   90.00
#
_symmetry.space_group_name_H-M   'P 1'
#
loop_
_entity.id
_entity.type
_entity.pdbx_description
1 polymer ?
#
loop_
_entity_poly.entity_id
_entity_poly.type
_entity_poly.pdbx_seq_one_letter_code
_entity_poly.pdbx_strand_id
1 'polypeptide(L)'
;MLRTANFLGVVIATGVLFFPQDTGKSIRPQKHAPHVSIPKISPRAEDVSTLDGMVKAYYEVVSGPADQPRQWDRDATLYIPNVRFIIIREDTAGKTTAQSMTHQEFVDSSDASLRGKAFYEHEIHRITHRAGNVAHLLSTSEHTSSSTGPVEGRSVDSLELFWDGTRWWITNVSIWDVESSRHPLPAEFLS
;
A
#
# COMPACT_ATOMS: atom_id res chain seq x y z
N MET A 1 -19.67 -16.57 80.12
CA MET A 1 -18.79 -15.66 79.37
C MET A 1 -19.31 -15.61 77.95
N LEU A 2 -20.13 -14.60 77.65
CA LEU A 2 -20.72 -14.38 76.30
C LEU A 2 -19.74 -13.54 75.51
N ARG A 3 -19.40 -14.04 74.26
CA ARG A 3 -18.69 -13.23 73.30
C ARG A 3 -19.69 -12.76 72.20
N THR A 4 -19.88 -11.47 72.21
CA THR A 4 -20.68 -10.76 71.21
C THR A 4 -19.93 -10.71 69.88
N ALA A 5 -20.58 -11.17 68.85
CA ALA A 5 -20.09 -11.06 67.45
C ALA A 5 -20.65 -9.76 66.86
N ASN A 6 -19.75 -8.84 66.49
CA ASN A 6 -20.09 -7.67 65.70
C ASN A 6 -20.26 -8.02 64.23
N PHE A 7 -21.46 -7.81 63.70
CA PHE A 7 -21.74 -7.81 62.27
C PHE A 7 -21.33 -6.47 61.67
N LEU A 8 -20.30 -6.47 60.82
CA LEU A 8 -19.90 -5.30 60.04
C LEU A 8 -20.69 -5.32 58.73
N GLY A 9 -21.63 -4.41 58.57
CA GLY A 9 -22.42 -4.28 57.35
C GLY A 9 -21.56 -3.72 56.21
N VAL A 10 -21.46 -4.46 55.12
CA VAL A 10 -20.84 -3.98 53.88
C VAL A 10 -21.88 -3.17 53.11
N VAL A 11 -21.70 -1.87 53.03
CA VAL A 11 -22.45 -0.98 52.13
C VAL A 11 -21.86 -1.11 50.72
N ILE A 12 -22.61 -1.76 49.83
CA ILE A 12 -22.27 -1.78 48.38
C ILE A 12 -22.73 -0.44 47.79
N ALA A 13 -21.78 0.47 47.56
CA ALA A 13 -22.00 1.66 46.76
C ALA A 13 -22.05 1.29 45.28
N THR A 14 -23.24 1.28 44.68
CA THR A 14 -23.45 1.19 43.26
C THR A 14 -22.98 2.49 42.58
N GLY A 15 -21.70 2.52 42.20
CA GLY A 15 -21.17 3.59 41.37
C GLY A 15 -21.72 3.47 39.95
N VAL A 16 -22.61 4.39 39.57
CA VAL A 16 -23.04 4.59 38.20
C VAL A 16 -21.84 5.14 37.43
N LEU A 17 -21.23 4.29 36.58
CA LEU A 17 -20.21 4.71 35.61
C LEU A 17 -20.87 5.60 34.54
N PHE A 18 -20.72 6.91 34.68
CA PHE A 18 -20.99 7.85 33.61
C PHE A 18 -19.92 7.65 32.54
N PHE A 19 -20.26 6.97 31.45
CA PHE A 19 -19.48 7.06 30.21
C PHE A 19 -19.75 8.45 29.61
N PRO A 20 -18.71 9.26 29.33
CA PRO A 20 -18.92 10.49 28.59
C PRO A 20 -19.40 10.09 27.21
N GLN A 21 -20.60 10.52 26.81
CA GLN A 21 -21.06 10.44 25.44
C GLN A 21 -20.10 11.29 24.60
N ASP A 22 -19.38 10.62 23.71
CA ASP A 22 -18.55 11.25 22.70
C ASP A 22 -19.48 12.11 21.81
N THR A 23 -19.50 13.41 22.11
CA THR A 23 -20.23 14.40 21.33
C THR A 23 -19.58 14.42 19.95
N GLY A 24 -20.26 13.80 18.98
CA GLY A 24 -19.83 13.57 17.63
C GLY A 24 -19.02 14.72 17.05
N LYS A 25 -17.71 14.52 16.95
CA LYS A 25 -16.85 15.29 16.07
C LYS A 25 -17.41 15.09 14.66
N SER A 26 -17.99 16.18 14.13
CA SER A 26 -18.36 16.27 12.73
C SER A 26 -17.23 15.68 11.90
N ILE A 27 -17.46 14.54 11.27
CA ILE A 27 -16.57 13.96 10.30
C ILE A 27 -16.51 14.97 9.17
N ARG A 28 -15.44 15.77 9.10
CA ARG A 28 -15.22 16.63 7.94
C ARG A 28 -15.23 15.72 6.72
N PRO A 29 -16.00 16.04 5.66
CA PRO A 29 -15.96 15.25 4.45
C PRO A 29 -14.49 15.13 4.02
N GLN A 30 -13.99 13.92 3.97
CA GLN A 30 -12.66 13.64 3.44
C GLN A 30 -12.71 14.10 1.99
N LYS A 31 -11.91 15.09 1.63
CA LYS A 31 -11.83 15.60 0.25
C LYS A 31 -11.31 14.43 -0.59
N HIS A 32 -12.22 13.73 -1.26
CA HIS A 32 -11.82 12.66 -2.18
C HIS A 32 -10.89 13.27 -3.24
N ALA A 33 -9.83 12.53 -3.57
CA ALA A 33 -8.96 12.90 -4.69
C ALA A 33 -9.80 13.05 -5.97
N PRO A 34 -9.44 13.94 -6.90
CA PRO A 34 -10.13 14.06 -8.17
C PRO A 34 -10.11 12.71 -8.90
N HIS A 35 -11.27 12.34 -9.45
CA HIS A 35 -11.40 11.08 -10.19
C HIS A 35 -10.63 11.14 -11.51
N VAL A 36 -9.74 10.17 -11.73
CA VAL A 36 -8.95 10.00 -12.94
C VAL A 36 -9.70 9.07 -13.90
N SER A 37 -9.98 9.55 -15.11
CA SER A 37 -10.54 8.70 -16.17
C SER A 37 -9.44 7.83 -16.76
N ILE A 38 -9.62 6.50 -16.71
CA ILE A 38 -8.66 5.51 -17.21
C ILE A 38 -9.21 4.88 -18.50
N PRO A 39 -8.69 5.26 -19.68
CA PRO A 39 -9.07 4.63 -20.94
C PRO A 39 -8.70 3.14 -20.94
N LYS A 40 -9.55 2.30 -21.55
CA LYS A 40 -9.23 0.90 -21.77
C LYS A 40 -8.35 0.77 -22.99
N ILE A 41 -7.17 0.19 -22.82
CA ILE A 41 -6.24 -0.14 -23.89
C ILE A 41 -5.87 -1.63 -23.84
N SER A 42 -5.30 -2.14 -24.92
CA SER A 42 -4.70 -3.47 -24.91
C SER A 42 -3.36 -3.46 -24.18
N PRO A 43 -3.01 -4.53 -23.42
CA PRO A 43 -1.69 -4.63 -22.81
C PRO A 43 -0.60 -4.72 -23.88
N ARG A 44 0.58 -4.20 -23.56
CA ARG A 44 1.78 -4.42 -24.38
C ARG A 44 2.32 -5.81 -24.08
N ALA A 45 2.72 -6.56 -25.13
CA ALA A 45 3.23 -7.91 -24.96
C ALA A 45 4.47 -7.95 -24.06
N GLU A 46 5.37 -6.98 -24.21
CA GLU A 46 6.58 -6.83 -23.40
C GLU A 46 6.30 -6.63 -21.91
N ASP A 47 5.18 -6.02 -21.55
CA ASP A 47 4.79 -5.76 -20.16
C ASP A 47 4.27 -7.03 -19.47
N VAL A 48 3.65 -7.95 -20.20
CA VAL A 48 2.83 -9.01 -19.58
C VAL A 48 3.29 -10.43 -19.89
N SER A 49 4.25 -10.62 -20.81
CA SER A 49 4.70 -11.95 -21.21
C SER A 49 5.71 -12.60 -20.27
N THR A 50 6.37 -11.80 -19.42
CA THR A 50 7.37 -12.27 -18.44
C THR A 50 7.18 -11.59 -17.09
N LEU A 51 7.69 -12.20 -16.01
CA LEU A 51 7.69 -11.55 -14.69
C LEU A 51 8.56 -10.28 -14.70
N ASP A 52 9.69 -10.29 -15.41
CA ASP A 52 10.57 -9.13 -15.53
C ASP A 52 9.91 -7.96 -16.26
N GLY A 53 9.21 -8.25 -17.37
CA GLY A 53 8.43 -7.25 -18.09
C GLY A 53 7.32 -6.65 -17.20
N MET A 54 6.62 -7.51 -16.46
CA MET A 54 5.56 -7.10 -15.55
C MET A 54 6.08 -6.14 -14.46
N VAL A 55 7.16 -6.50 -13.78
CA VAL A 55 7.73 -5.65 -12.72
C VAL A 55 8.30 -4.36 -13.28
N LYS A 56 8.97 -4.43 -14.43
CA LYS A 56 9.46 -3.23 -15.12
C LYS A 56 8.30 -2.27 -15.45
N ALA A 57 7.22 -2.78 -16.03
CA ALA A 57 6.04 -1.98 -16.35
C ALA A 57 5.40 -1.40 -15.10
N TYR A 58 5.28 -2.18 -14.02
CA TYR A 58 4.72 -1.78 -12.73
C TYR A 58 5.37 -0.50 -12.17
N TYR A 59 6.69 -0.36 -12.23
CA TYR A 59 7.41 0.84 -11.80
C TYR A 59 7.44 1.95 -12.86
N GLU A 60 7.49 1.61 -14.15
CA GLU A 60 7.54 2.59 -15.22
C GLU A 60 6.25 3.42 -15.33
N VAL A 61 5.08 2.81 -15.10
CA VAL A 61 3.78 3.48 -15.29
C VAL A 61 3.56 4.64 -14.32
N VAL A 62 4.15 4.58 -13.12
CA VAL A 62 4.09 5.64 -12.10
C VAL A 62 5.24 6.64 -12.20
N SER A 63 6.26 6.32 -13.00
CA SER A 63 7.48 7.12 -13.15
C SER A 63 7.37 8.15 -14.27
N GLY A 64 8.05 9.29 -14.09
CA GLY A 64 8.17 10.31 -15.13
C GLY A 64 8.42 11.73 -14.60
N PRO A 65 8.67 12.68 -15.50
CA PRO A 65 8.88 14.08 -15.15
C PRO A 65 7.60 14.77 -14.67
N ALA A 66 7.76 15.96 -14.08
CA ALA A 66 6.67 16.72 -13.46
C ALA A 66 5.58 17.19 -14.44
N ASP A 67 5.94 17.42 -15.68
CA ASP A 67 5.10 17.96 -16.77
C ASP A 67 4.36 16.88 -17.57
N GLN A 68 4.59 15.60 -17.26
CA GLN A 68 3.93 14.48 -17.95
C GLN A 68 2.94 13.77 -17.02
N PRO A 69 1.74 13.41 -17.55
CA PRO A 69 0.81 12.55 -16.82
C PRO A 69 1.40 11.14 -16.66
N ARG A 70 1.00 10.45 -15.60
CA ARG A 70 1.35 9.04 -15.41
C ARG A 70 0.60 8.16 -16.38
N GLN A 71 1.10 6.95 -16.64
CA GLN A 71 0.57 6.04 -17.65
C GLN A 71 -0.54 5.15 -17.06
N TRP A 72 -1.61 5.77 -16.51
CA TRP A 72 -2.68 5.05 -15.80
C TRP A 72 -3.48 4.09 -16.68
N ASP A 73 -3.56 4.34 -17.98
CA ASP A 73 -4.15 3.44 -18.96
C ASP A 73 -3.30 2.18 -19.17
N ARG A 74 -1.97 2.31 -19.25
CA ARG A 74 -1.03 1.19 -19.31
C ARG A 74 -0.99 0.45 -17.98
N ASP A 75 -0.97 1.17 -16.86
CA ASP A 75 -1.03 0.61 -15.51
C ASP A 75 -2.24 -0.33 -15.33
N ALA A 76 -3.43 0.11 -15.72
CA ALA A 76 -4.65 -0.69 -15.63
C ALA A 76 -4.59 -2.02 -16.39
N THR A 77 -3.69 -2.17 -17.35
CA THR A 77 -3.53 -3.42 -18.10
C THR A 77 -2.78 -4.51 -17.33
N LEU A 78 -2.11 -4.18 -16.24
CA LEU A 78 -1.27 -5.11 -15.48
C LEU A 78 -2.10 -6.01 -14.53
N TYR A 79 -3.30 -5.57 -14.15
CA TYR A 79 -4.06 -6.13 -13.04
C TYR A 79 -5.33 -6.86 -13.48
N ILE A 80 -5.77 -7.81 -12.62
CA ILE A 80 -7.13 -8.32 -12.70
C ILE A 80 -8.15 -7.23 -12.31
N PRO A 81 -9.43 -7.32 -12.74
CA PRO A 81 -10.43 -6.29 -12.49
C PRO A 81 -10.66 -5.93 -11.01
N ASN A 82 -10.45 -6.90 -10.10
CA ASN A 82 -10.72 -6.75 -8.67
C ASN A 82 -9.44 -6.72 -7.84
N VAL A 83 -8.30 -6.32 -8.40
CA VAL A 83 -7.05 -6.17 -7.67
C VAL A 83 -7.23 -5.28 -6.43
N ARG A 84 -6.50 -5.60 -5.37
CA ARG A 84 -6.43 -4.76 -4.16
C ARG A 84 -5.02 -4.26 -3.98
N PHE A 85 -4.94 -2.98 -3.63
CA PHE A 85 -3.72 -2.33 -3.17
C PHE A 85 -3.80 -2.17 -1.66
N ILE A 86 -2.82 -2.68 -0.95
CA ILE A 86 -2.73 -2.60 0.51
C ILE A 86 -1.53 -1.72 0.85
N ILE A 87 -1.77 -0.49 1.25
CA ILE A 87 -0.70 0.43 1.64
C ILE A 87 -0.44 0.28 3.12
N ILE A 88 0.77 -0.11 3.48
CA ILE A 88 1.18 -0.37 4.86
C ILE A 88 2.16 0.72 5.29
N ARG A 89 1.86 1.40 6.41
CA ARG A 89 2.67 2.48 6.96
C ARG A 89 2.79 2.37 8.47
N GLU A 90 3.89 2.87 8.99
CA GLU A 90 4.10 3.04 10.42
C GLU A 90 4.02 4.53 10.78
N ASP A 91 3.27 4.88 11.80
CA ASP A 91 3.20 6.26 12.29
C ASP A 91 4.37 6.61 13.22
N THR A 92 4.47 7.87 13.61
CA THR A 92 5.55 8.36 14.51
C THR A 92 5.52 7.72 15.90
N ALA A 93 4.41 7.11 16.29
CA ALA A 93 4.28 6.36 17.55
C ALA A 93 4.68 4.88 17.42
N GLY A 94 5.01 4.41 16.18
CA GLY A 94 5.34 3.03 15.89
C GLY A 94 4.12 2.13 15.64
N LYS A 95 2.94 2.71 15.42
CA LYS A 95 1.73 1.95 15.10
C LYS A 95 1.68 1.70 13.60
N THR A 96 1.69 0.42 13.23
CA THR A 96 1.50 0.00 11.84
C THR A 96 0.01 0.00 11.48
N THR A 97 -0.31 0.53 10.31
CA THR A 97 -1.65 0.57 9.73
C THR A 97 -1.62 0.06 8.29
N ALA A 98 -2.72 -0.53 7.85
CA ALA A 98 -2.91 -0.98 6.47
C ALA A 98 -4.19 -0.35 5.90
N GLN A 99 -4.08 0.27 4.74
CA GLN A 99 -5.21 0.81 4.00
C GLN A 99 -5.43 0.00 2.73
N SER A 100 -6.60 -0.63 2.60
CA SER A 100 -6.98 -1.35 1.38
C SER A 100 -7.71 -0.45 0.41
N MET A 101 -7.29 -0.46 -0.85
CA MET A 101 -7.83 0.35 -1.94
C MET A 101 -8.19 -0.53 -3.14
N THR A 102 -9.18 -0.12 -3.91
CA THR A 102 -9.36 -0.58 -5.30
C THR A 102 -8.29 0.04 -6.19
N HIS A 103 -8.12 -0.48 -7.41
CA HIS A 103 -7.22 0.13 -8.38
C HIS A 103 -7.56 1.60 -8.66
N GLN A 104 -8.84 1.92 -8.83
CA GLN A 104 -9.26 3.31 -9.07
C GLN A 104 -8.93 4.25 -7.89
N GLU A 105 -9.17 3.82 -6.65
CA GLU A 105 -8.82 4.61 -5.47
C GLU A 105 -7.30 4.80 -5.34
N PHE A 106 -6.51 3.79 -5.69
CA PHE A 106 -5.06 3.88 -5.76
C PHE A 106 -4.62 4.91 -6.80
N VAL A 107 -5.16 4.84 -8.03
CA VAL A 107 -4.86 5.78 -9.12
C VAL A 107 -5.24 7.20 -8.74
N ASP A 108 -6.46 7.43 -8.23
CA ASP A 108 -6.93 8.78 -7.84
C ASP A 108 -6.02 9.39 -6.76
N SER A 109 -5.62 8.60 -5.78
CA SER A 109 -4.72 9.02 -4.69
C SER A 109 -3.30 9.30 -5.19
N SER A 110 -2.75 8.39 -6.00
CA SER A 110 -1.39 8.49 -6.54
C SER A 110 -1.25 9.64 -7.52
N ASP A 111 -2.22 9.81 -8.44
CA ASP A 111 -2.25 10.93 -9.37
C ASP A 111 -2.29 12.28 -8.63
N ALA A 112 -3.16 12.39 -7.61
CA ALA A 112 -3.23 13.62 -6.80
C ALA A 112 -1.92 13.92 -6.06
N SER A 113 -1.19 12.89 -5.63
CA SER A 113 0.09 13.01 -4.92
C SER A 113 1.26 13.36 -5.87
N LEU A 114 1.26 12.79 -7.07
CA LEU A 114 2.36 12.89 -8.05
C LEU A 114 2.19 14.01 -9.06
N ARG A 115 1.00 14.60 -9.15
CA ARG A 115 0.70 15.67 -10.13
C ARG A 115 1.63 16.88 -9.95
N GLY A 116 2.29 17.28 -11.02
CA GLY A 116 3.24 18.40 -11.02
C GLY A 116 4.54 18.10 -10.29
N LYS A 117 4.84 16.83 -10.01
CA LYS A 117 6.10 16.39 -9.41
C LYS A 117 6.79 15.38 -10.32
N ALA A 118 8.10 15.47 -10.45
CA ALA A 118 8.88 14.39 -11.02
C ALA A 118 8.98 13.26 -9.98
N PHE A 119 8.84 12.02 -10.44
CA PHE A 119 8.95 10.83 -9.62
C PHE A 119 9.48 9.70 -10.51
N TYR A 120 10.56 9.07 -10.10
CA TYR A 120 11.19 7.97 -10.81
C TYR A 120 11.42 6.84 -9.83
N GLU A 121 10.79 5.72 -10.10
CA GLU A 121 10.88 4.52 -9.28
C GLU A 121 11.40 3.35 -10.12
N HIS A 122 12.25 2.54 -9.53
CA HIS A 122 12.77 1.34 -10.17
C HIS A 122 13.09 0.26 -9.13
N GLU A 123 13.00 -0.98 -9.58
CA GLU A 123 13.41 -2.13 -8.79
C GLU A 123 14.93 -2.17 -8.60
N ILE A 124 15.37 -2.45 -7.37
CA ILE A 124 16.79 -2.67 -7.05
C ILE A 124 17.09 -4.13 -6.70
N HIS A 125 16.10 -4.85 -6.17
CA HIS A 125 16.23 -6.25 -5.82
C HIS A 125 14.86 -6.95 -5.80
N ARG A 126 14.86 -8.28 -6.00
CA ARG A 126 13.63 -9.06 -5.97
C ARG A 126 13.86 -10.48 -5.49
N ILE A 127 13.02 -10.92 -4.54
CA ILE A 127 12.91 -12.32 -4.16
C ILE A 127 11.69 -12.90 -4.88
N THR A 128 11.87 -13.99 -5.64
CA THR A 128 10.82 -14.62 -6.43
C THR A 128 10.55 -16.04 -5.96
N HIS A 129 9.29 -16.32 -5.62
CA HIS A 129 8.78 -17.67 -5.40
C HIS A 129 7.77 -18.01 -6.49
N ARG A 130 8.02 -19.09 -7.24
CA ARG A 130 7.14 -19.51 -8.34
C ARG A 130 6.81 -20.98 -8.23
N ALA A 131 5.53 -21.32 -8.39
CA ALA A 131 5.02 -22.67 -8.48
C ALA A 131 4.04 -22.78 -9.66
N GLY A 132 4.53 -23.30 -10.79
CA GLY A 132 3.72 -23.41 -12.02
C GLY A 132 3.22 -22.05 -12.52
N ASN A 133 1.91 -21.86 -12.47
CA ASN A 133 1.22 -20.66 -12.98
C ASN A 133 0.99 -19.58 -11.91
N VAL A 134 1.53 -19.72 -10.72
CA VAL A 134 1.47 -18.69 -9.67
C VAL A 134 2.86 -18.22 -9.30
N ALA A 135 3.00 -16.93 -8.99
CA ALA A 135 4.24 -16.34 -8.51
C ALA A 135 3.93 -15.34 -7.38
N HIS A 136 4.83 -15.30 -6.40
CA HIS A 136 4.90 -14.28 -5.37
C HIS A 136 6.25 -13.58 -5.48
N LEU A 137 6.22 -12.26 -5.59
CA LEU A 137 7.41 -11.42 -5.67
C LEU A 137 7.46 -10.51 -4.46
N LEU A 138 8.62 -10.43 -3.81
CA LEU A 138 8.97 -9.36 -2.89
C LEU A 138 9.97 -8.48 -3.63
N SER A 139 9.51 -7.36 -4.14
CA SER A 139 10.27 -6.42 -4.96
C SER A 139 10.66 -5.21 -4.14
N THR A 140 11.95 -4.94 -4.02
CA THR A 140 12.47 -3.74 -3.37
C THR A 140 12.70 -2.67 -4.42
N SER A 141 12.15 -1.49 -4.20
CA SER A 141 12.33 -0.34 -5.08
C SER A 141 13.01 0.84 -4.39
N GLU A 142 13.58 1.71 -5.21
CA GLU A 142 14.05 3.04 -4.83
C GLU A 142 13.36 4.09 -5.69
N HIS A 143 13.05 5.24 -5.08
CA HIS A 143 12.53 6.38 -5.82
C HIS A 143 13.36 7.65 -5.64
N THR A 144 13.29 8.51 -6.67
CA THR A 144 14.00 9.79 -6.74
C THR A 144 13.08 10.85 -7.34
N SER A 145 13.34 12.13 -7.08
CA SER A 145 12.63 13.26 -7.72
C SER A 145 13.27 13.77 -9.02
N SER A 146 14.33 13.12 -9.47
CA SER A 146 14.93 13.36 -10.79
C SER A 146 15.58 12.09 -11.33
N SER A 147 15.73 11.98 -12.63
CA SER A 147 16.26 10.76 -13.28
C SER A 147 17.69 10.35 -12.86
N THR A 148 18.42 11.24 -12.23
CA THR A 148 19.80 11.04 -11.75
C THR A 148 20.02 11.56 -10.34
N GLY A 149 18.95 11.81 -9.60
CA GLY A 149 18.97 12.36 -8.24
C GLY A 149 19.37 11.33 -7.18
N PRO A 150 19.56 11.80 -5.95
CA PRO A 150 19.76 10.89 -4.82
C PRO A 150 18.48 10.12 -4.54
N VAL A 151 18.63 8.93 -3.97
CA VAL A 151 17.51 8.13 -3.46
C VAL A 151 16.81 8.90 -2.35
N GLU A 152 15.50 9.06 -2.47
CA GLU A 152 14.65 9.77 -1.50
C GLU A 152 13.85 8.82 -0.63
N GLY A 153 13.63 7.59 -1.09
CA GLY A 153 12.95 6.57 -0.31
C GLY A 153 12.99 5.19 -0.97
N ARG A 154 12.57 4.20 -0.18
CA ARG A 154 12.47 2.79 -0.58
C ARG A 154 11.12 2.23 -0.21
N SER A 155 10.68 1.23 -0.98
CA SER A 155 9.55 0.37 -0.60
C SER A 155 9.89 -1.10 -0.82
N VAL A 156 9.11 -1.97 -0.19
CA VAL A 156 9.06 -3.40 -0.52
C VAL A 156 7.63 -3.71 -0.93
N ASP A 157 7.47 -4.13 -2.16
CA ASP A 157 6.18 -4.44 -2.74
C ASP A 157 6.01 -5.96 -2.83
N SER A 158 4.98 -6.47 -2.17
CA SER A 158 4.56 -7.86 -2.27
C SER A 158 3.54 -7.97 -3.38
N LEU A 159 3.91 -8.65 -4.47
CA LEU A 159 3.08 -8.84 -5.65
C LEU A 159 2.68 -10.31 -5.76
N GLU A 160 1.38 -10.56 -5.82
CA GLU A 160 0.83 -11.88 -6.15
C GLU A 160 0.43 -11.93 -7.61
N LEU A 161 0.89 -12.93 -8.36
CA LEU A 161 0.67 -13.04 -9.78
C LEU A 161 0.21 -14.43 -10.20
N PHE A 162 -0.52 -14.49 -11.33
CA PHE A 162 -0.80 -15.74 -11.99
C PHE A 162 -0.63 -15.62 -13.51
N TRP A 163 -0.32 -16.77 -14.13
CA TRP A 163 -0.24 -16.95 -15.59
C TRP A 163 -1.51 -17.61 -16.09
N ASP A 164 -2.25 -16.96 -17.01
CA ASP A 164 -3.52 -17.46 -17.53
C ASP A 164 -3.37 -18.41 -18.76
N GLY A 165 -2.13 -18.70 -19.16
CA GLY A 165 -1.79 -19.45 -20.38
C GLY A 165 -1.31 -18.55 -21.52
N THR A 166 -1.55 -17.23 -21.44
CA THR A 166 -1.17 -16.24 -22.46
C THR A 166 -0.38 -15.08 -21.88
N ARG A 167 -0.63 -14.70 -20.63
CA ARG A 167 0.02 -13.57 -19.98
C ARG A 167 0.03 -13.69 -18.45
N TRP A 168 0.89 -12.91 -17.82
CA TRP A 168 0.86 -12.67 -16.37
C TRP A 168 -0.17 -11.60 -16.01
N TRP A 169 -0.73 -11.73 -14.80
CA TRP A 169 -1.65 -10.80 -14.17
C TRP A 169 -1.26 -10.59 -12.72
N ILE A 170 -1.26 -9.35 -12.25
CA ILE A 170 -1.15 -9.04 -10.82
C ILE A 170 -2.54 -9.16 -10.18
N THR A 171 -2.65 -9.94 -9.12
CA THR A 171 -3.90 -10.20 -8.40
C THR A 171 -4.03 -9.40 -7.11
N ASN A 172 -2.90 -9.08 -6.48
CA ASN A 172 -2.83 -8.29 -5.25
C ASN A 172 -1.49 -7.57 -5.16
N VAL A 173 -1.50 -6.38 -4.56
CA VAL A 173 -0.32 -5.56 -4.29
C VAL A 173 -0.35 -5.15 -2.83
N SER A 174 0.72 -5.44 -2.07
CA SER A 174 0.93 -4.87 -0.74
C SER A 174 2.23 -4.07 -0.73
N ILE A 175 2.16 -2.79 -0.40
CA ILE A 175 3.27 -1.85 -0.41
C ILE A 175 3.66 -1.52 1.02
N TRP A 176 4.91 -1.83 1.39
CA TRP A 176 5.53 -1.45 2.64
C TRP A 176 6.45 -0.26 2.40
N ASP A 177 6.06 0.92 2.90
CA ASP A 177 6.89 2.13 2.88
C ASP A 177 7.99 2.02 3.96
N VAL A 178 9.20 1.70 3.52
CA VAL A 178 10.36 1.47 4.41
C VAL A 178 10.79 2.76 5.11
N GLU A 179 10.69 3.90 4.44
CA GLU A 179 11.14 5.18 5.00
C GLU A 179 10.24 5.66 6.16
N SER A 180 8.97 5.23 6.17
CA SER A 180 8.08 5.46 7.31
C SER A 180 8.33 4.48 8.46
N SER A 181 9.08 3.42 8.22
CA SER A 181 9.35 2.33 9.16
C SER A 181 10.57 2.62 10.04
N ARG A 182 10.51 2.17 11.28
CA ARG A 182 11.67 2.12 12.20
C ARG A 182 12.53 0.87 12.00
N HIS A 183 12.13 -0.01 11.10
CA HIS A 183 12.78 -1.28 10.85
C HIS A 183 13.67 -1.18 9.62
N PRO A 184 14.98 -1.36 9.74
CA PRO A 184 15.86 -1.40 8.59
C PRO A 184 15.54 -2.62 7.72
N LEU A 185 15.68 -2.49 6.40
CA LEU A 185 15.54 -3.63 5.50
C LEU A 185 16.59 -4.70 5.83
N PRO A 186 16.20 -5.97 5.95
CA PRO A 186 17.15 -7.08 6.01
C PRO A 186 18.01 -7.11 4.74
N ALA A 187 19.26 -7.59 4.87
CA ALA A 187 20.21 -7.60 3.75
C ALA A 187 19.70 -8.38 2.53
N GLU A 188 18.90 -9.42 2.74
CA GLU A 188 18.28 -10.24 1.69
C GLU A 188 17.34 -9.45 0.75
N PHE A 189 16.93 -8.24 1.12
CA PHE A 189 16.14 -7.35 0.28
C PHE A 189 16.97 -6.32 -0.49
N LEU A 190 18.29 -6.32 -0.33
CA LEU A 190 19.19 -5.32 -0.91
C LEU A 190 20.22 -5.90 -1.88
N SER A 191 20.36 -7.23 -1.94
CA SER A 191 21.41 -7.90 -2.73
C SER A 191 21.02 -9.31 -3.15
#